data_9e9f83524363a2307374ef3c8564c6d5
#
_entry.id   9e9f83524363a2307374ef3c8564c6d5
#
_cell.length_a   1.000
_cell.length_b   1.000
_cell.length_c   1.000
_cell.angle_alpha   90.00
_cell.angle_beta   90.00
_cell.angle_gamma   90.00
#
_symmetry.space_group_name_H-M   'P 1'
#
loop_
_entity.id
_entity.type
_entity.pdbx_description
1 polymer ?
#
loop_
_entity_poly.entity_id
_entity_poly.type
_entity_poly.pdbx_seq_one_letter_code
_entity_poly.pdbx_strand_id
1 'polypeptide(L)'
;MKRLVCTVCSVLLCVGLLSGCGTSLEGEESVVYVGKKGVIESLDVESLDQSYYDETELKSYVDAEVEDYTAEHGKNAVEVESLKVEDGVAKLKMKYKTPEDYTAFNGIELYQGKVVASLAAGYVYDGEFARVEEGKVVGAATKQDIYSEDDLKVAIIRANTDVKVDGEICYVSCQNVKLTGTDSVSIREGYYLETGSVTASVDVTGQENTGTEQLPGTEQAEMTGETVHTDDTEQTESTSGDGSFETDVYTFIVYK
;
A
#
# COMPACT_ATOMS: atom_id res chain seq x y z
N MET A 1 -63.26 34.24 -2.32
CA MET A 1 -63.43 34.06 -0.87
C MET A 1 -63.05 32.60 -0.54
N LYS A 2 -62.05 32.44 0.31
CA LYS A 2 -61.81 31.31 1.17
C LYS A 2 -61.37 29.96 0.54
N ARG A 3 -60.14 29.61 0.88
CA ARG A 3 -59.59 28.25 0.99
C ARG A 3 -58.97 27.65 -0.26
N LEU A 4 -57.79 28.17 -0.57
CA LEU A 4 -56.76 27.43 -1.33
C LEU A 4 -55.42 27.70 -0.67
N VAL A 5 -55.28 27.24 0.53
CA VAL A 5 -54.01 27.19 1.26
C VAL A 5 -53.95 25.81 1.90
N CYS A 6 -52.87 25.10 1.77
CA CYS A 6 -52.58 23.78 2.35
C CYS A 6 -52.60 22.60 1.40
N THR A 7 -51.80 22.66 0.32
CA THR A 7 -51.35 21.38 -0.32
C THR A 7 -49.99 21.52 -1.01
N VAL A 8 -49.10 22.35 -0.48
CA VAL A 8 -47.74 22.50 -1.04
C VAL A 8 -46.65 22.12 -0.02
N CYS A 9 -47.00 21.60 1.11
CA CYS A 9 -46.03 21.28 2.18
C CYS A 9 -45.79 19.78 2.40
N SER A 10 -45.89 18.92 1.38
CA SER A 10 -45.71 17.47 1.63
C SER A 10 -44.88 16.73 0.59
N VAL A 11 -44.08 17.41 -0.22
CA VAL A 11 -43.20 16.74 -1.20
C VAL A 11 -41.72 17.03 -0.98
N LEU A 12 -41.36 17.65 0.14
CA LEU A 12 -39.96 18.05 0.37
C LEU A 12 -39.35 17.28 1.55
N LEU A 13 -39.59 15.98 1.66
CA LEU A 13 -38.92 15.18 2.71
C LEU A 13 -38.70 13.72 2.31
N CYS A 14 -38.18 13.51 1.12
CA CYS A 14 -37.60 12.21 0.74
C CYS A 14 -36.30 12.42 -0.05
N VAL A 15 -35.47 13.38 0.33
CA VAL A 15 -34.03 13.23 0.08
C VAL A 15 -33.56 12.25 1.14
N GLY A 16 -33.80 10.98 0.85
CA GLY A 16 -33.32 9.87 1.64
C GLY A 16 -31.83 9.99 1.78
N LEU A 17 -31.42 9.99 3.01
CA LEU A 17 -30.10 9.68 3.49
C LEU A 17 -29.65 8.34 2.90
N LEU A 18 -29.14 8.35 1.69
CA LEU A 18 -28.16 7.38 1.24
C LEU A 18 -26.85 7.79 1.93
N SER A 19 -26.83 7.67 3.24
CA SER A 19 -25.59 7.50 3.98
C SER A 19 -25.04 6.16 3.52
N GLY A 20 -24.43 6.14 2.33
CA GLY A 20 -23.43 5.17 2.02
C GLY A 20 -22.39 5.32 3.11
N CYS A 21 -22.19 4.27 3.88
CA CYS A 21 -21.09 4.15 4.82
C CYS A 21 -19.83 3.96 3.96
N GLY A 22 -19.46 4.98 3.18
CA GLY A 22 -18.18 5.10 2.53
C GLY A 22 -17.21 5.67 3.54
N THR A 23 -16.07 5.07 3.70
CA THR A 23 -14.96 5.66 4.43
C THR A 23 -14.59 6.93 3.68
N SER A 24 -14.84 8.11 4.26
CA SER A 24 -14.42 9.35 3.62
C SER A 24 -12.90 9.39 3.63
N LEU A 25 -12.27 9.11 2.49
CA LEU A 25 -10.85 9.34 2.33
C LEU A 25 -10.62 10.85 2.26
N GLU A 26 -9.98 11.40 3.26
CA GLU A 26 -9.58 12.80 3.35
C GLU A 26 -8.14 12.88 3.81
N GLY A 27 -7.37 13.79 3.25
CA GLY A 27 -5.95 13.93 3.60
C GLY A 27 -5.21 14.85 2.64
N GLU A 28 -3.93 15.02 2.94
CA GLU A 28 -2.98 15.77 2.13
C GLU A 28 -1.98 14.84 1.41
N GLU A 29 -2.11 13.54 1.61
CA GLU A 29 -1.28 12.49 1.01
C GLU A 29 -2.16 11.53 0.21
N SER A 30 -1.59 10.96 -0.85
CA SER A 30 -2.24 9.93 -1.64
C SER A 30 -2.42 8.65 -0.82
N VAL A 31 -3.62 8.05 -0.88
CA VAL A 31 -3.96 6.85 -0.12
C VAL A 31 -4.86 5.90 -0.92
N VAL A 32 -4.60 4.61 -0.79
CA VAL A 32 -5.45 3.54 -1.31
C VAL A 32 -6.15 2.84 -0.16
N TYR A 33 -7.47 2.80 -0.20
CA TYR A 33 -8.29 2.08 0.76
C TYR A 33 -8.76 0.74 0.17
N VAL A 34 -8.41 -0.33 0.85
CA VAL A 34 -8.80 -1.70 0.50
C VAL A 34 -10.02 -2.08 1.33
N GLY A 35 -11.18 -1.86 0.75
CA GLY A 35 -12.47 -1.96 1.43
C GLY A 35 -13.05 -3.37 1.47
N LYS A 36 -14.30 -3.45 1.94
CA LYS A 36 -15.04 -4.71 1.99
C LYS A 36 -15.37 -5.22 0.60
N LYS A 37 -15.37 -6.55 0.45
CA LYS A 37 -15.82 -7.25 -0.76
C LYS A 37 -15.05 -6.89 -2.03
N GLY A 38 -13.82 -6.43 -1.89
CA GLY A 38 -12.98 -6.09 -3.03
C GLY A 38 -13.15 -4.68 -3.58
N VAL A 39 -13.99 -3.84 -2.97
CA VAL A 39 -14.10 -2.43 -3.37
C VAL A 39 -12.82 -1.70 -2.98
N ILE A 40 -12.23 -1.01 -3.95
CA ILE A 40 -11.06 -0.16 -3.73
C ILE A 40 -11.48 1.30 -3.90
N GLU A 41 -10.98 2.15 -3.04
CA GLU A 41 -11.12 3.61 -3.18
C GLU A 41 -9.72 4.22 -3.16
N SER A 42 -9.46 5.24 -3.98
CA SER A 42 -8.22 6.00 -3.91
C SER A 42 -8.50 7.48 -3.68
N LEU A 43 -7.56 8.13 -3.02
CA LEU A 43 -7.37 9.56 -3.02
C LEU A 43 -5.99 9.82 -3.60
N ASP A 44 -5.94 10.46 -4.74
CA ASP A 44 -4.71 10.84 -5.40
C ASP A 44 -4.53 12.36 -5.22
N VAL A 45 -3.39 12.74 -4.64
CA VAL A 45 -3.05 14.12 -4.30
C VAL A 45 -1.82 14.53 -5.09
N GLU A 46 -1.98 15.51 -5.99
CA GLU A 46 -0.93 15.96 -6.89
C GLU A 46 -0.79 17.48 -6.91
N SER A 47 0.45 17.95 -7.01
CA SER A 47 0.74 19.38 -7.15
C SER A 47 0.52 19.82 -8.59
N LEU A 48 -0.29 20.85 -8.79
CA LEU A 48 -0.54 21.53 -10.06
C LEU A 48 0.10 22.91 -10.06
N ASP A 49 1.35 23.02 -9.63
CA ASP A 49 2.09 24.29 -9.47
C ASP A 49 2.66 24.84 -10.78
N GLN A 50 2.59 24.09 -11.87
CA GLN A 50 3.09 24.51 -13.18
C GLN A 50 2.04 25.36 -13.93
N SER A 51 2.50 26.44 -14.56
CA SER A 51 1.63 27.40 -15.24
C SER A 51 0.85 26.85 -16.46
N TYR A 52 1.19 25.66 -16.91
CA TYR A 52 0.52 24.97 -18.02
C TYR A 52 -0.56 23.98 -17.57
N TYR A 53 -0.72 23.76 -16.27
CA TYR A 53 -1.80 22.91 -15.75
C TYR A 53 -3.14 23.65 -15.79
N ASP A 54 -4.17 22.98 -16.28
CA ASP A 54 -5.54 23.48 -16.36
C ASP A 54 -6.53 22.47 -15.77
N GLU A 55 -7.31 22.94 -14.81
CA GLU A 55 -8.30 22.10 -14.11
C GLU A 55 -9.33 21.51 -15.06
N THR A 56 -9.76 22.28 -16.08
CA THR A 56 -10.78 21.85 -17.04
C THR A 56 -10.23 20.76 -17.96
N GLU A 57 -8.97 20.87 -18.35
CA GLU A 57 -8.27 19.85 -19.14
C GLU A 57 -8.09 18.58 -18.32
N LEU A 58 -7.64 18.70 -17.06
CA LEU A 58 -7.50 17.55 -16.15
C LEU A 58 -8.83 16.81 -15.96
N LYS A 59 -9.92 17.58 -15.71
CA LYS A 59 -11.23 16.98 -15.56
C LYS A 59 -11.68 16.26 -16.84
N SER A 60 -11.50 16.88 -17.99
CA SER A 60 -11.87 16.31 -19.27
C SER A 60 -11.09 15.04 -19.59
N TYR A 61 -9.81 15.02 -19.22
CA TYR A 61 -8.95 13.85 -19.35
C TYR A 61 -9.44 12.69 -18.48
N VAL A 62 -9.65 12.95 -17.18
CA VAL A 62 -10.14 11.92 -16.24
C VAL A 62 -11.51 11.38 -16.67
N ASP A 63 -12.44 12.25 -17.07
CA ASP A 63 -13.77 11.85 -17.53
C ASP A 63 -13.68 10.95 -18.79
N ALA A 64 -12.78 11.25 -19.74
CA ALA A 64 -12.55 10.46 -20.94
C ALA A 64 -11.96 9.07 -20.62
N GLU A 65 -10.92 9.01 -19.76
CA GLU A 65 -10.32 7.74 -19.35
C GLU A 65 -11.34 6.82 -18.67
N VAL A 66 -12.17 7.38 -17.79
CA VAL A 66 -13.24 6.62 -17.10
C VAL A 66 -14.32 6.17 -18.08
N GLU A 67 -14.71 7.00 -19.06
CA GLU A 67 -15.68 6.63 -20.09
C GLU A 67 -15.17 5.47 -20.95
N ASP A 68 -13.93 5.57 -21.42
CA ASP A 68 -13.30 4.54 -22.22
C ASP A 68 -13.18 3.22 -21.46
N TYR A 69 -12.67 3.25 -20.22
CA TYR A 69 -12.55 2.06 -19.41
C TYR A 69 -13.91 1.41 -19.11
N THR A 70 -14.90 2.20 -18.71
CA THR A 70 -16.22 1.67 -18.35
C THR A 70 -17.02 1.16 -19.56
N ALA A 71 -16.73 1.64 -20.77
CA ALA A 71 -17.31 1.10 -22.01
C ALA A 71 -16.90 -0.36 -22.25
N GLU A 72 -15.68 -0.74 -21.87
CA GLU A 72 -15.14 -2.09 -22.04
C GLU A 72 -15.40 -3.01 -20.83
N HIS A 73 -15.31 -2.47 -19.62
CA HIS A 73 -15.34 -3.23 -18.36
C HIS A 73 -16.67 -3.16 -17.60
N GLY A 74 -17.60 -2.31 -18.07
CA GLY A 74 -18.94 -2.14 -17.49
C GLY A 74 -19.09 -0.89 -16.64
N LYS A 75 -20.33 -0.38 -16.58
CA LYS A 75 -20.66 0.97 -16.07
C LYS A 75 -20.20 1.13 -14.65
N ASN A 76 -19.85 0.51 -13.80
CA ASN A 76 -19.44 0.82 -12.44
C ASN A 76 -18.09 0.16 -12.11
N ALA A 77 -17.33 -0.18 -13.15
CA ALA A 77 -15.99 -0.73 -12.95
C ALA A 77 -15.07 0.29 -12.29
N VAL A 78 -15.16 1.56 -12.74
CA VAL A 78 -14.47 2.71 -12.16
C VAL A 78 -15.43 3.90 -12.09
N GLU A 79 -15.37 4.69 -11.03
CA GLU A 79 -16.18 5.88 -10.80
C GLU A 79 -15.32 7.02 -10.24
N VAL A 80 -15.50 8.25 -10.76
CA VAL A 80 -14.97 9.46 -10.12
C VAL A 80 -15.92 9.86 -9.00
N GLU A 81 -15.48 9.82 -7.75
CA GLU A 81 -16.27 10.33 -6.64
C GLU A 81 -16.17 11.85 -6.52
N SER A 82 -14.99 12.40 -6.69
CA SER A 82 -14.76 13.84 -6.77
C SER A 82 -13.40 14.17 -7.36
N LEU A 83 -13.33 15.31 -8.07
CA LEU A 83 -12.07 15.98 -8.43
C LEU A 83 -12.17 17.43 -7.95
N LYS A 84 -11.18 17.87 -7.19
CA LYS A 84 -11.06 19.22 -6.68
C LYS A 84 -9.65 19.74 -6.91
N VAL A 85 -9.54 20.99 -7.29
CA VAL A 85 -8.28 21.70 -7.40
C VAL A 85 -8.37 22.94 -6.51
N GLU A 86 -7.56 22.98 -5.47
CA GLU A 86 -7.54 24.08 -4.51
C GLU A 86 -6.07 24.42 -4.21
N ASP A 87 -5.73 25.70 -4.24
CA ASP A 87 -4.37 26.21 -3.93
C ASP A 87 -3.24 25.52 -4.72
N GLY A 88 -3.50 25.15 -5.99
CA GLY A 88 -2.53 24.46 -6.84
C GLY A 88 -2.33 22.97 -6.50
N VAL A 89 -3.25 22.38 -5.75
CA VAL A 89 -3.26 20.94 -5.45
C VAL A 89 -4.53 20.31 -6.00
N ALA A 90 -4.37 19.26 -6.81
CA ALA A 90 -5.47 18.42 -7.26
C ALA A 90 -5.68 17.28 -6.27
N LYS A 91 -6.93 17.02 -5.91
CA LYS A 91 -7.36 15.88 -5.11
C LYS A 91 -8.43 15.12 -5.88
N LEU A 92 -8.05 13.96 -6.42
CA LEU A 92 -8.93 13.07 -7.18
C LEU A 92 -9.32 11.89 -6.30
N LYS A 93 -10.62 11.71 -6.07
CA LYS A 93 -11.16 10.51 -5.41
C LYS A 93 -11.78 9.60 -6.45
N MET A 94 -11.32 8.37 -6.45
CA MET A 94 -11.80 7.33 -7.35
C MET A 94 -12.32 6.13 -6.57
N LYS A 95 -13.21 5.40 -7.21
CA LYS A 95 -13.72 4.13 -6.70
C LYS A 95 -13.66 3.08 -7.78
N TYR A 96 -13.17 1.91 -7.40
CA TYR A 96 -13.01 0.75 -8.28
C TYR A 96 -13.83 -0.41 -7.71
N LYS A 97 -14.50 -1.11 -8.57
CA LYS A 97 -15.39 -2.20 -8.16
C LYS A 97 -14.62 -3.40 -7.64
N THR A 98 -13.43 -3.65 -8.18
CA THR A 98 -12.55 -4.76 -7.83
C THR A 98 -11.08 -4.33 -7.80
N PRO A 99 -10.19 -5.10 -7.15
CA PRO A 99 -8.73 -4.88 -7.23
C PRO A 99 -8.20 -5.00 -8.67
N GLU A 100 -8.81 -5.86 -9.49
CA GLU A 100 -8.45 -6.02 -10.89
C GLU A 100 -8.78 -4.76 -11.71
N ASP A 101 -9.92 -4.11 -11.42
CA ASP A 101 -10.27 -2.82 -12.05
C ASP A 101 -9.27 -1.73 -11.64
N TYR A 102 -8.87 -1.70 -10.35
CA TYR A 102 -7.83 -0.78 -9.88
C TYR A 102 -6.50 -1.00 -10.61
N THR A 103 -6.06 -2.26 -10.69
CA THR A 103 -4.82 -2.64 -11.36
C THR A 103 -4.85 -2.28 -12.84
N ALA A 104 -5.93 -2.63 -13.53
CA ALA A 104 -6.03 -2.38 -14.97
C ALA A 104 -6.12 -0.90 -15.32
N PHE A 105 -6.81 -0.09 -14.50
CA PHE A 105 -6.98 1.34 -14.73
C PHE A 105 -5.71 2.13 -14.41
N ASN A 106 -5.01 1.80 -13.29
CA ASN A 106 -3.87 2.59 -12.83
C ASN A 106 -2.52 1.99 -13.25
N GLY A 107 -2.46 0.77 -13.75
CA GLY A 107 -1.20 0.05 -13.99
C GLY A 107 -0.49 -0.41 -12.71
N ILE A 108 -1.08 -0.23 -11.54
CA ILE A 108 -0.51 -0.57 -10.23
C ILE A 108 -1.07 -1.91 -9.77
N GLU A 109 -0.19 -2.86 -9.52
CA GLU A 109 -0.61 -4.19 -9.09
C GLU A 109 -1.15 -4.18 -7.66
N LEU A 110 -2.40 -4.60 -7.51
CA LEU A 110 -3.10 -4.73 -6.23
C LEU A 110 -3.87 -6.05 -6.19
N TYR A 111 -3.66 -6.83 -5.15
CA TYR A 111 -4.43 -8.03 -4.83
C TYR A 111 -5.12 -7.87 -3.48
N GLN A 112 -6.34 -8.37 -3.37
CA GLN A 112 -7.04 -8.53 -2.10
C GLN A 112 -7.71 -9.90 -2.05
N GLY A 113 -7.55 -10.58 -0.93
CA GLY A 113 -8.19 -11.88 -0.74
C GLY A 113 -7.86 -12.52 0.60
N LYS A 114 -8.20 -13.80 0.75
CA LYS A 114 -7.70 -14.61 1.87
C LYS A 114 -6.23 -14.94 1.63
N VAL A 115 -5.44 -15.05 2.69
CA VAL A 115 -4.03 -15.48 2.63
C VAL A 115 -3.89 -16.78 1.84
N VAL A 116 -4.71 -17.76 2.11
CA VAL A 116 -4.69 -19.06 1.41
C VAL A 116 -4.97 -18.92 -0.10
N ALA A 117 -5.83 -17.97 -0.47
CA ALA A 117 -6.14 -17.72 -1.87
C ALA A 117 -5.01 -16.97 -2.59
N SER A 118 -4.28 -16.11 -1.90
CA SER A 118 -3.11 -15.43 -2.48
C SER A 118 -1.99 -16.41 -2.83
N LEU A 119 -1.78 -17.44 -2.02
CA LEU A 119 -0.84 -18.53 -2.34
C LEU A 119 -1.24 -19.27 -3.62
N ALA A 120 -2.53 -19.55 -3.77
CA ALA A 120 -3.05 -20.17 -4.99
C ALA A 120 -2.94 -19.26 -6.22
N ALA A 121 -2.96 -17.94 -6.03
CA ALA A 121 -2.70 -16.93 -7.06
C ALA A 121 -1.21 -16.76 -7.39
N GLY A 122 -0.30 -17.42 -6.66
CA GLY A 122 1.14 -17.42 -6.94
C GLY A 122 1.97 -16.42 -6.13
N TYR A 123 1.36 -15.69 -5.19
CA TYR A 123 2.12 -14.81 -4.32
C TYR A 123 2.96 -15.59 -3.31
N VAL A 124 4.19 -15.17 -3.13
CA VAL A 124 5.16 -15.85 -2.26
C VAL A 124 5.51 -14.93 -1.09
N TYR A 125 5.32 -15.43 0.14
CA TYR A 125 5.62 -14.69 1.37
C TYR A 125 7.10 -14.86 1.73
N ASP A 126 7.96 -14.32 0.89
CA ASP A 126 9.39 -14.26 1.16
C ASP A 126 9.74 -12.92 1.80
N GLY A 127 10.77 -12.92 2.64
CA GLY A 127 11.20 -11.75 3.39
C GLY A 127 10.79 -11.78 4.86
N GLU A 128 11.00 -10.65 5.52
CA GLU A 128 10.75 -10.47 6.93
C GLU A 128 9.37 -9.87 7.17
N PHE A 129 8.68 -10.37 8.19
CA PHE A 129 7.38 -9.89 8.61
C PHE A 129 7.41 -9.41 10.06
N ALA A 130 6.69 -8.34 10.32
CA ALA A 130 6.39 -7.88 11.66
C ALA A 130 5.02 -8.41 12.10
N ARG A 131 4.93 -8.89 13.34
CA ARG A 131 3.68 -9.10 14.05
C ARG A 131 3.21 -7.78 14.62
N VAL A 132 1.95 -7.46 14.43
CA VAL A 132 1.36 -6.17 14.80
C VAL A 132 0.17 -6.41 15.72
N GLU A 133 0.11 -5.66 16.82
CA GLU A 133 -1.02 -5.61 17.74
C GLU A 133 -1.31 -4.14 18.07
N GLU A 134 -2.57 -3.73 18.00
CA GLU A 134 -3.02 -2.35 18.26
C GLU A 134 -2.18 -1.28 17.52
N GLY A 135 -1.78 -1.57 16.27
CA GLY A 135 -0.99 -0.66 15.43
C GLY A 135 0.48 -0.53 15.84
N LYS A 136 1.02 -1.48 16.61
CA LYS A 136 2.42 -1.50 17.04
C LYS A 136 3.08 -2.82 16.71
N VAL A 137 4.36 -2.76 16.34
CA VAL A 137 5.17 -3.97 16.18
C VAL A 137 5.42 -4.58 17.55
N VAL A 138 5.05 -5.86 17.71
CA VAL A 138 5.25 -6.64 18.94
C VAL A 138 6.29 -7.75 18.77
N GLY A 139 6.80 -7.97 17.58
CA GLY A 139 7.86 -8.93 17.30
C GLY A 139 7.98 -9.29 15.84
N ALA A 140 8.95 -10.16 15.54
CA ALA A 140 9.08 -10.77 14.22
C ALA A 140 8.01 -11.84 14.01
N ALA A 141 7.66 -12.08 12.76
CA ALA A 141 6.78 -13.17 12.36
C ALA A 141 7.37 -13.94 11.17
N THR A 142 7.03 -15.21 11.10
CA THR A 142 7.37 -16.08 9.98
C THR A 142 6.15 -16.31 9.10
N LYS A 143 6.36 -16.76 7.87
CA LYS A 143 5.25 -17.16 7.00
C LYS A 143 4.40 -18.28 7.61
N GLN A 144 4.97 -19.16 8.44
CA GLN A 144 4.23 -20.19 9.14
C GLN A 144 3.26 -19.61 10.18
N ASP A 145 3.64 -18.54 10.86
CA ASP A 145 2.73 -17.82 11.76
C ASP A 145 1.51 -17.33 11.00
N ILE A 146 1.73 -16.69 9.84
CA ILE A 146 0.66 -16.18 8.98
C ILE A 146 -0.22 -17.31 8.45
N TYR A 147 0.37 -18.43 8.01
CA TYR A 147 -0.37 -19.56 7.42
C TYR A 147 -1.14 -20.38 8.46
N SER A 148 -0.76 -20.29 9.73
CA SER A 148 -1.40 -21.05 10.81
C SER A 148 -2.70 -20.43 11.31
N GLU A 149 -2.99 -19.20 10.95
CA GLU A 149 -4.22 -18.51 11.33
C GLU A 149 -5.27 -18.59 10.21
N ASP A 150 -6.43 -19.12 10.56
CA ASP A 150 -7.58 -19.16 9.66
C ASP A 150 -8.20 -17.77 9.47
N ASP A 151 -8.84 -17.56 8.31
CA ASP A 151 -9.63 -16.37 7.99
C ASP A 151 -8.88 -15.04 7.85
N LEU A 152 -7.54 -15.05 7.88
CA LEU A 152 -6.76 -13.87 7.56
C LEU A 152 -6.97 -13.43 6.11
N LYS A 153 -7.15 -12.14 5.95
CA LYS A 153 -7.13 -11.44 4.65
C LYS A 153 -5.76 -10.84 4.41
N VAL A 154 -5.47 -10.58 3.16
CA VAL A 154 -4.26 -9.87 2.75
C VAL A 154 -4.57 -8.89 1.64
N ALA A 155 -4.01 -7.70 1.74
CA ALA A 155 -3.79 -6.79 0.64
C ALA A 155 -2.32 -6.87 0.24
N ILE A 156 -2.06 -7.04 -1.05
CA ILE A 156 -0.71 -7.10 -1.62
C ILE A 156 -0.65 -6.02 -2.68
N ILE A 157 0.26 -5.06 -2.52
CA ILE A 157 0.37 -3.91 -3.42
C ILE A 157 1.83 -3.66 -3.78
N ARG A 158 2.04 -3.15 -4.99
CA ARG A 158 3.36 -2.76 -5.51
C ARG A 158 3.36 -1.27 -5.84
N ALA A 159 3.35 -0.43 -4.81
CA ALA A 159 3.32 1.03 -4.93
C ALA A 159 3.95 1.74 -3.74
N ASN A 160 4.43 2.96 -3.99
CA ASN A 160 4.85 3.91 -2.96
C ASN A 160 3.67 4.82 -2.58
N THR A 161 2.78 4.35 -1.72
CA THR A 161 1.57 5.07 -1.31
C THR A 161 1.19 4.73 0.12
N ASP A 162 0.29 5.50 0.70
CA ASP A 162 -0.36 5.09 1.93
C ASP A 162 -1.45 4.06 1.62
N VAL A 163 -1.58 3.07 2.47
CA VAL A 163 -2.61 2.03 2.34
C VAL A 163 -3.38 1.90 3.63
N LYS A 164 -4.71 1.88 3.51
CA LYS A 164 -5.63 1.59 4.59
C LYS A 164 -6.46 0.36 4.25
N VAL A 165 -6.66 -0.55 5.20
CA VAL A 165 -7.45 -1.76 5.02
C VAL A 165 -8.71 -1.74 5.88
N ASP A 166 -9.76 -2.46 5.46
CA ASP A 166 -10.97 -2.67 6.26
C ASP A 166 -10.76 -3.80 7.26
N GLY A 167 -10.02 -3.51 8.32
CA GLY A 167 -9.71 -4.44 9.39
C GLY A 167 -8.47 -4.06 10.17
N GLU A 168 -8.15 -4.81 11.20
CA GLU A 168 -6.95 -4.59 12.02
C GLU A 168 -5.77 -5.36 11.45
N ILE A 169 -4.63 -4.67 11.25
CA ILE A 169 -3.40 -5.28 10.76
C ILE A 169 -2.81 -6.20 11.82
N CYS A 170 -2.56 -7.45 11.44
CA CYS A 170 -1.96 -8.48 12.28
C CYS A 170 -0.51 -8.77 11.92
N TYR A 171 -0.20 -8.72 10.62
CA TYR A 171 1.14 -8.92 10.10
C TYR A 171 1.38 -8.00 8.92
N VAL A 172 2.63 -7.58 8.74
CA VAL A 172 3.03 -6.76 7.59
C VAL A 172 4.48 -7.07 7.20
N SER A 173 4.79 -7.01 5.91
CA SER A 173 6.18 -7.09 5.44
C SER A 173 6.99 -5.89 5.94
N CYS A 174 8.25 -6.12 6.34
CA CYS A 174 9.06 -5.08 7.00
C CYS A 174 9.63 -4.05 6.04
N GLN A 175 9.95 -4.46 4.82
CA GLN A 175 10.64 -3.62 3.84
C GLN A 175 9.73 -2.53 3.27
N ASN A 176 10.24 -1.31 3.21
CA ASN A 176 9.57 -0.11 2.67
C ASN A 176 8.29 0.30 3.41
N VAL A 177 8.07 -0.18 4.62
CA VAL A 177 6.82 0.02 5.36
C VAL A 177 7.03 0.74 6.69
N LYS A 178 6.08 1.62 7.02
CA LYS A 178 5.90 2.24 8.32
C LYS A 178 4.44 2.11 8.72
N LEU A 179 4.17 1.63 9.94
CA LEU A 179 2.80 1.64 10.51
C LEU A 179 2.37 3.08 10.79
N THR A 180 1.17 3.44 10.37
CA THR A 180 0.56 4.75 10.60
C THR A 180 -0.72 4.67 11.43
N GLY A 181 -1.26 3.48 11.63
CA GLY A 181 -2.44 3.21 12.44
C GLY A 181 -2.63 1.73 12.72
N THR A 182 -3.77 1.39 13.28
CA THR A 182 -4.17 -0.02 13.49
C THR A 182 -4.59 -0.71 12.19
N ASP A 183 -4.98 0.07 11.21
CA ASP A 183 -5.52 -0.35 9.90
C ASP A 183 -4.77 0.25 8.72
N SER A 184 -3.63 0.92 8.95
CA SER A 184 -2.96 1.71 7.93
C SER A 184 -1.45 1.66 8.00
N VAL A 185 -0.83 1.73 6.82
CA VAL A 185 0.62 1.79 6.62
C VAL A 185 0.97 2.88 5.61
N SER A 186 2.19 3.41 5.71
CA SER A 186 2.83 4.21 4.67
C SER A 186 3.91 3.38 4.00
N ILE A 187 3.89 3.30 2.69
CA ILE A 187 4.85 2.54 1.89
C ILE A 187 5.74 3.54 1.17
N ARG A 188 7.01 3.59 1.54
CA ARG A 188 8.02 4.47 0.92
C ARG A 188 9.36 3.75 0.89
N GLU A 189 10.12 3.96 -0.15
CA GLU A 189 11.49 3.45 -0.23
C GLU A 189 12.33 3.92 0.97
N GLY A 190 13.09 3.00 1.53
CA GLY A 190 13.95 3.25 2.69
C GLY A 190 13.26 3.15 4.06
N TYR A 191 11.95 2.97 4.12
CA TYR A 191 11.29 2.60 5.38
C TYR A 191 11.60 1.14 5.73
N TYR A 192 11.73 0.87 7.02
CA TYR A 192 11.90 -0.48 7.52
C TYR A 192 11.31 -0.63 8.92
N LEU A 193 10.53 -1.68 9.13
CA LEU A 193 9.95 -1.99 10.43
C LEU A 193 10.93 -2.85 11.25
N GLU A 194 11.46 -2.25 12.33
CA GLU A 194 12.27 -2.95 13.29
C GLU A 194 11.41 -3.93 14.10
N THR A 195 11.69 -5.21 13.98
CA THR A 195 10.91 -6.25 14.68
C THR A 195 11.42 -6.54 16.09
N GLY A 196 12.44 -5.80 16.56
CA GLY A 196 13.09 -6.01 17.85
C GLY A 196 13.66 -7.43 17.95
N SER A 197 14.96 -7.60 17.99
CA SER A 197 15.54 -8.88 18.35
C SER A 197 15.08 -9.21 19.77
N VAL A 198 14.18 -10.17 19.92
CA VAL A 198 14.05 -10.87 21.20
C VAL A 198 15.35 -11.66 21.34
N THR A 199 16.39 -11.02 21.83
CA THR A 199 17.50 -11.74 22.43
C THR A 199 16.88 -12.48 23.62
N ALA A 200 16.51 -13.71 23.38
CA ALA A 200 16.32 -14.65 24.49
C ALA A 200 17.65 -14.61 25.25
N SER A 201 17.67 -13.86 26.33
CA SER A 201 18.73 -13.99 27.34
C SER A 201 18.62 -15.39 27.88
N VAL A 202 19.34 -16.33 27.27
CA VAL A 202 19.63 -17.60 27.88
C VAL A 202 20.54 -17.26 29.03
N ASP A 203 19.96 -17.19 30.21
CA ASP A 203 20.65 -17.08 31.47
C ASP A 203 21.39 -18.41 31.67
N VAL A 204 22.61 -18.51 31.15
CA VAL A 204 23.51 -19.61 31.44
C VAL A 204 24.19 -19.26 32.75
N THR A 205 23.47 -19.48 33.84
CA THR A 205 24.11 -19.60 35.17
C THR A 205 25.02 -20.82 35.18
N GLY A 206 26.32 -20.57 35.17
CA GLY A 206 27.34 -21.30 35.89
C GLY A 206 27.64 -22.74 35.52
N GLN A 207 28.71 -22.91 34.78
CA GLN A 207 29.73 -23.87 35.26
C GLN A 207 31.09 -23.55 34.61
N GLU A 208 32.01 -23.06 35.43
CA GLU A 208 33.45 -23.06 35.12
C GLU A 208 33.92 -24.48 34.85
N ASN A 209 34.64 -24.65 33.75
CA ASN A 209 35.62 -25.69 33.67
C ASN A 209 36.84 -25.22 32.86
N THR A 210 37.92 -25.03 33.60
CA THR A 210 39.28 -24.79 33.15
C THR A 210 39.80 -25.95 32.30
N GLY A 211 40.32 -25.58 31.13
CA GLY A 211 41.04 -26.52 30.27
C GLY A 211 41.84 -25.76 29.20
N THR A 212 43.06 -25.40 29.59
CA THR A 212 44.11 -24.88 28.71
C THR A 212 44.51 -25.94 27.70
N GLU A 213 44.48 -25.65 26.41
CA GLU A 213 45.46 -26.25 25.48
C GLU A 213 45.72 -25.33 24.27
N GLN A 214 46.96 -25.27 23.95
CA GLN A 214 47.73 -24.31 23.18
C GLN A 214 47.86 -24.74 21.71
N LEU A 215 47.98 -23.74 20.81
CA LEU A 215 48.30 -23.73 19.37
C LEU A 215 49.42 -24.72 18.94
N PRO A 216 49.62 -25.03 17.64
CA PRO A 216 50.19 -24.09 16.68
C PRO A 216 49.63 -24.22 15.22
N GLY A 217 49.58 -23.20 14.42
CA GLY A 217 50.69 -22.68 13.59
C GLY A 217 50.42 -22.81 12.12
N THR A 218 50.43 -21.66 11.40
CA THR A 218 50.92 -21.36 10.05
C THR A 218 50.35 -22.09 8.82
N GLU A 219 49.80 -21.36 7.83
CA GLU A 219 50.57 -20.90 6.66
C GLU A 219 49.77 -19.93 5.78
N GLN A 220 50.45 -18.87 5.35
CA GLN A 220 50.07 -17.92 4.33
C GLN A 220 50.21 -18.54 2.93
N ALA A 221 49.32 -18.21 2.01
CA ALA A 221 49.62 -18.23 0.59
C ALA A 221 49.00 -16.97 -0.07
N GLU A 222 49.87 -16.03 -0.35
CA GLU A 222 49.64 -14.98 -1.35
C GLU A 222 49.60 -15.61 -2.73
N MET A 223 48.67 -15.17 -3.58
CA MET A 223 48.94 -15.12 -5.02
C MET A 223 48.23 -13.92 -5.65
N THR A 224 49.07 -13.13 -6.22
CA THR A 224 48.96 -11.94 -7.03
C THR A 224 48.12 -12.06 -8.29
N GLY A 225 47.33 -11.02 -8.57
CA GLY A 225 47.36 -10.25 -9.79
C GLY A 225 46.60 -10.77 -11.01
N GLU A 226 45.60 -10.06 -11.45
CA GLU A 226 45.64 -9.47 -12.83
C GLU A 226 44.49 -8.47 -12.99
N THR A 227 44.86 -7.25 -13.30
CA THR A 227 43.99 -6.14 -13.70
C THR A 227 43.61 -6.32 -15.18
N VAL A 228 42.30 -6.27 -15.47
CA VAL A 228 41.84 -5.91 -16.83
C VAL A 228 40.90 -4.70 -16.69
N HIS A 229 41.43 -3.58 -17.18
CA HIS A 229 40.67 -2.38 -17.54
C HIS A 229 39.78 -2.72 -18.75
N THR A 230 38.49 -2.40 -18.63
CA THR A 230 37.74 -1.85 -19.75
C THR A 230 36.80 -0.78 -19.24
N ASP A 231 37.14 0.40 -19.67
CA ASP A 231 36.41 1.65 -19.66
C ASP A 231 35.19 1.48 -20.56
N ASP A 232 33.99 1.79 -20.06
CA ASP A 232 32.92 2.36 -20.86
C ASP A 232 31.94 3.09 -19.93
N THR A 233 32.16 4.38 -19.91
CA THR A 233 31.31 5.38 -19.27
C THR A 233 30.10 5.60 -20.17
N GLU A 234 28.93 5.07 -19.80
CA GLU A 234 27.66 5.66 -20.22
C GLU A 234 26.99 6.29 -18.99
N GLN A 235 27.16 7.60 -18.93
CA GLN A 235 26.31 8.49 -18.11
C GLN A 235 24.92 8.48 -18.75
N THR A 236 23.99 7.77 -18.16
CA THR A 236 22.57 8.07 -18.32
C THR A 236 22.18 9.11 -17.29
N GLU A 237 21.97 10.32 -17.78
CA GLU A 237 21.33 11.41 -17.03
C GLU A 237 19.98 10.91 -16.49
N SER A 238 19.88 10.87 -15.17
CA SER A 238 18.61 10.69 -14.50
C SER A 238 17.81 11.99 -14.64
N THR A 239 16.88 12.02 -15.57
CA THR A 239 15.80 13.00 -15.61
C THR A 239 14.91 12.76 -14.38
N SER A 240 15.07 13.62 -13.41
CA SER A 240 14.16 13.77 -12.30
C SER A 240 12.81 14.29 -12.81
N GLY A 241 11.74 13.58 -12.51
CA GLY A 241 10.38 14.09 -12.70
C GLY A 241 9.40 13.14 -13.35
N ASP A 242 9.41 11.87 -12.92
CA ASP A 242 8.26 11.01 -13.08
C ASP A 242 7.94 10.44 -11.68
N GLY A 243 6.82 10.87 -11.15
CA GLY A 243 6.30 10.34 -9.89
C GLY A 243 5.81 8.92 -10.08
N SER A 244 6.72 8.00 -10.40
CA SER A 244 6.44 6.58 -10.47
C SER A 244 6.03 6.10 -9.08
N PHE A 245 4.74 5.85 -8.91
CA PHE A 245 4.20 5.18 -7.71
C PHE A 245 4.61 3.70 -7.66
N GLU A 246 5.21 3.15 -8.73
CA GLU A 246 5.66 1.77 -8.75
C GLU A 246 6.93 1.55 -7.91
N THR A 247 6.98 0.43 -7.22
CA THR A 247 8.16 -0.10 -6.52
C THR A 247 8.41 -1.52 -6.99
N ASP A 248 9.67 -1.97 -6.95
CA ASP A 248 10.03 -3.34 -7.30
C ASP A 248 9.63 -4.37 -6.22
N VAL A 249 9.12 -3.91 -5.08
CA VAL A 249 8.84 -4.74 -3.90
C VAL A 249 7.34 -4.80 -3.62
N TYR A 250 6.81 -6.02 -3.46
CA TYR A 250 5.47 -6.23 -2.94
C TYR A 250 5.40 -5.95 -1.44
N THR A 251 4.43 -5.17 -1.05
CA THR A 251 4.05 -5.01 0.36
C THR A 251 2.86 -5.90 0.67
N PHE A 252 3.02 -6.74 1.69
CA PHE A 252 1.97 -7.62 2.20
C PHE A 252 1.40 -7.04 3.48
N ILE A 253 0.11 -6.76 3.51
CA ILE A 253 -0.63 -6.24 4.64
C ILE A 253 -1.68 -7.28 5.02
N VAL A 254 -1.43 -8.02 6.11
CA VAL A 254 -2.31 -9.12 6.56
C VAL A 254 -3.17 -8.61 7.72
N TYR A 255 -4.49 -8.81 7.61
CA TYR A 255 -5.47 -8.20 8.52
C TYR A 255 -6.71 -9.09 8.75
N LYS A 256 -7.46 -8.75 9.81
CA LYS A 256 -8.74 -9.41 10.20
C LYS A 256 -9.94 -8.55 9.91
#